data_cce42fc34f9f0e30026b79fd737b89b2
#
_entry.id   cce42fc34f9f0e30026b79fd737b89b2
#
_cell.length_a   1.000
_cell.length_b   1.000
_cell.length_c   1.000
_cell.angle_alpha   90.00
_cell.angle_beta   90.00
_cell.angle_gamma   90.00
#
_symmetry.space_group_name_H-M   'P 1'
#
loop_
_entity.id
_entity.type
_entity.pdbx_description
1 polymer ?
#
loop_
_entity_poly.entity_id
_entity_poly.type
_entity_poly.pdbx_seq_one_letter_code
_entity_poly.pdbx_strand_id
1 'polypeptide(L)'
;MKEARIMKENITYYLVWIICLLAGCTPTPKQIEDTTDPIPMYPDYTDIMIPTNIAPLNFLLRNDADAMQVTLKGESKEIQLSFGKKAIFPLNLWESLLEQEVGNRLQITVVARIKGKWFRYPSFYWQVVPEKL
;
A
#
# COMPACT_ATOMS: atom_id res chain seq x y z
N MET A 1 46.18 -0.92 -23.39
CA MET A 1 45.71 -1.58 -22.13
C MET A 1 45.07 -0.63 -21.13
N LYS A 2 45.55 0.60 -20.97
CA LYS A 2 44.91 1.59 -20.11
C LYS A 2 43.52 2.03 -20.60
N GLU A 3 43.34 2.10 -21.93
CA GLU A 3 42.05 2.49 -22.52
C GLU A 3 40.95 1.45 -22.32
N ALA A 4 41.25 0.16 -22.28
CA ALA A 4 40.28 -0.90 -22.03
C ALA A 4 39.77 -0.90 -20.58
N ARG A 5 40.57 -0.46 -19.61
CA ARG A 5 40.15 -0.31 -18.20
C ARG A 5 39.19 0.88 -18.05
N ILE A 6 39.44 1.98 -18.75
CA ILE A 6 38.58 3.17 -18.68
C ILE A 6 37.21 2.87 -19.31
N MET A 7 37.15 2.08 -20.40
CA MET A 7 35.90 1.67 -21.02
C MET A 7 35.07 0.74 -20.10
N LYS A 8 35.70 -0.18 -19.36
CA LYS A 8 34.99 -1.04 -18.40
C LYS A 8 34.40 -0.25 -17.25
N GLU A 9 35.10 0.73 -16.74
CA GLU A 9 34.60 1.59 -15.65
C GLU A 9 33.42 2.42 -16.12
N ASN A 10 33.44 2.98 -17.32
CA ASN A 10 32.34 3.75 -17.89
C ASN A 10 31.10 2.91 -18.13
N ILE A 11 31.22 1.67 -18.60
CA ILE A 11 30.10 0.76 -18.84
C ILE A 11 29.43 0.39 -17.52
N THR A 12 30.22 0.14 -16.47
CA THR A 12 29.70 -0.13 -15.13
C THR A 12 28.91 1.05 -14.57
N TYR A 13 29.37 2.27 -14.79
CA TYR A 13 28.66 3.49 -14.42
C TYR A 13 27.32 3.62 -15.13
N TYR A 14 27.27 3.40 -16.43
CA TYR A 14 26.01 3.47 -17.21
C TYR A 14 25.02 2.40 -16.78
N LEU A 15 25.47 1.19 -16.47
CA LEU A 15 24.61 0.11 -15.98
C LEU A 15 23.98 0.44 -14.63
N VAL A 16 24.74 1.03 -13.71
CA VAL A 16 24.23 1.47 -12.40
C VAL A 16 23.18 2.58 -12.57
N TRP A 17 23.41 3.52 -13.46
CA TRP A 17 22.44 4.58 -13.76
C TRP A 17 21.13 4.05 -14.35
N ILE A 18 21.20 3.10 -15.26
CA ILE A 18 20.03 2.46 -15.88
C ILE A 18 19.21 1.71 -14.83
N ILE A 19 19.86 0.98 -13.91
CA ILE A 19 19.20 0.27 -12.84
C ILE A 19 18.47 1.24 -11.88
N CYS A 20 19.10 2.36 -11.57
CA CYS A 20 18.48 3.41 -10.72
C CYS A 20 17.25 4.05 -11.39
N LEU A 21 17.27 4.22 -12.70
CA LEU A 21 16.12 4.76 -13.45
C LEU A 21 14.94 3.78 -13.51
N LEU A 22 15.20 2.47 -13.56
CA LEU A 22 14.17 1.43 -13.60
C LEU A 22 13.51 1.21 -12.23
N ALA A 23 14.22 1.49 -11.14
CA ALA A 23 13.71 1.32 -9.78
C ALA A 23 12.78 2.46 -9.33
N GLY A 24 12.69 3.57 -10.09
CA GLY A 24 11.96 4.78 -9.71
C GLY A 24 10.51 4.89 -10.18
N CYS A 25 9.88 3.79 -10.63
CA CYS A 25 8.57 3.86 -11.28
C CYS A 25 7.36 3.89 -10.32
N THR A 26 7.53 3.62 -9.03
CA THR A 26 6.43 3.63 -8.05
C THR A 26 6.50 4.91 -7.22
N PRO A 27 5.42 5.74 -7.19
CA PRO A 27 5.43 6.94 -6.36
C PRO A 27 5.53 6.56 -4.89
N THR A 28 6.53 7.11 -4.21
CA THR A 28 6.77 6.90 -2.79
C THR A 28 6.46 8.19 -2.03
N PRO A 29 5.69 8.15 -0.94
CA PRO A 29 5.44 9.35 -0.14
C PRO A 29 6.73 9.89 0.47
N LYS A 30 7.05 11.15 0.22
CA LYS A 30 8.24 11.81 0.78
C LYS A 30 7.92 12.71 1.98
N GLN A 31 6.83 13.48 1.87
CA GLN A 31 6.31 14.33 2.92
C GLN A 31 4.84 14.02 3.08
N ILE A 32 4.44 13.61 4.27
CA ILE A 32 3.07 13.19 4.54
C ILE A 32 2.49 14.14 5.57
N GLU A 33 1.35 14.77 5.22
CA GLU A 33 0.58 15.58 6.15
C GLU A 33 -0.53 14.74 6.76
N ASP A 34 -0.69 14.81 8.08
CA ASP A 34 -1.81 14.17 8.74
C ASP A 34 -3.05 15.03 8.59
N THR A 35 -4.15 14.44 8.17
CA THR A 35 -5.44 15.12 8.08
C THR A 35 -6.41 14.53 9.10
N THR A 36 -7.32 15.37 9.60
CA THR A 36 -8.41 14.92 10.47
C THR A 36 -9.68 14.62 9.69
N ASP A 37 -9.69 14.87 8.39
CA ASP A 37 -10.84 14.60 7.54
C ASP A 37 -11.10 13.10 7.47
N PRO A 38 -12.39 12.67 7.47
CA PRO A 38 -12.71 11.27 7.28
C PRO A 38 -12.28 10.80 5.90
N ILE A 39 -11.83 9.55 5.82
CA ILE A 39 -11.43 8.97 4.55
C ILE A 39 -12.63 8.87 3.60
N PRO A 40 -12.53 9.40 2.36
CA PRO A 40 -13.63 9.32 1.39
C PRO A 40 -13.65 7.97 0.67
N MET A 41 -13.77 6.89 1.44
CA MET A 41 -13.74 5.52 0.96
C MET A 41 -15.09 5.07 0.41
N TYR A 42 -15.06 4.39 -0.73
CA TYR A 42 -16.26 3.75 -1.28
C TYR A 42 -15.95 2.33 -1.74
N PRO A 43 -16.67 1.31 -1.28
CA PRO A 43 -17.65 1.36 -0.18
C PRO A 43 -17.02 1.77 1.15
N ASP A 44 -17.82 2.26 2.10
CA ASP A 44 -17.33 2.62 3.43
C ASP A 44 -17.18 1.37 4.29
N TYR A 45 -15.94 0.94 4.47
CA TYR A 45 -15.59 -0.22 5.29
C TYR A 45 -14.87 0.18 6.59
N THR A 46 -15.10 1.41 7.07
CA THR A 46 -14.44 1.87 8.30
C THR A 46 -15.02 1.18 9.54
N ASP A 47 -14.16 0.66 10.40
CA ASP A 47 -14.47 0.08 11.71
C ASP A 47 -15.56 -1.00 11.64
N ILE A 48 -15.30 -2.08 10.90
CA ILE A 48 -16.22 -3.20 10.72
C ILE A 48 -15.63 -4.52 11.19
N MET A 49 -16.49 -5.48 11.44
CA MET A 49 -16.12 -6.89 11.65
C MET A 49 -16.20 -7.63 10.33
N ILE A 50 -15.18 -8.46 10.04
CA ILE A 50 -15.11 -9.21 8.80
C ILE A 50 -14.92 -10.71 9.05
N PRO A 51 -15.69 -11.58 8.37
CA PRO A 51 -15.47 -13.02 8.42
C PRO A 51 -14.13 -13.41 7.79
N THR A 52 -13.54 -14.53 8.25
CA THR A 52 -12.25 -15.00 7.73
C THR A 52 -12.26 -15.37 6.25
N ASN A 53 -13.42 -15.72 5.72
CA ASN A 53 -13.53 -16.12 4.30
C ASN A 53 -14.19 -15.07 3.42
N ILE A 54 -14.23 -13.81 3.85
CA ILE A 54 -14.78 -12.73 3.04
C ILE A 54 -13.88 -12.45 1.83
N ALA A 55 -14.50 -12.08 0.71
CA ALA A 55 -13.76 -11.61 -0.46
C ALA A 55 -12.98 -10.33 -0.15
N PRO A 56 -11.92 -10.01 -0.91
CA PRO A 56 -11.15 -8.79 -0.66
C PRO A 56 -12.03 -7.54 -0.60
N LEU A 57 -11.81 -6.72 0.43
CA LEU A 57 -12.55 -5.46 0.62
C LEU A 57 -11.92 -4.36 -0.24
N ASN A 58 -12.01 -4.53 -1.54
CA ASN A 58 -11.51 -3.56 -2.48
C ASN A 58 -12.32 -2.26 -2.40
N PHE A 59 -11.63 -1.14 -2.51
CA PHE A 59 -12.28 0.16 -2.40
C PHE A 59 -11.63 1.19 -3.30
N LEU A 60 -12.31 2.32 -3.46
CA LEU A 60 -11.76 3.50 -4.13
C LEU A 60 -11.91 4.72 -3.23
N LEU A 61 -11.18 5.77 -3.55
CA LEU A 61 -11.36 7.07 -2.92
C LEU A 61 -12.20 7.96 -3.82
N ARG A 62 -13.20 8.65 -3.23
CA ARG A 62 -14.13 9.52 -3.98
C ARG A 62 -13.59 10.91 -4.27
N ASN A 63 -12.33 11.18 -3.97
CA ASN A 63 -11.70 12.46 -4.25
C ASN A 63 -10.75 12.35 -5.46
N ASP A 64 -9.95 13.38 -5.67
CA ASP A 64 -9.02 13.48 -6.80
C ASP A 64 -7.68 12.75 -6.55
N ALA A 65 -7.63 11.82 -5.62
CA ALA A 65 -6.42 11.04 -5.35
C ALA A 65 -6.04 10.22 -6.58
N ASP A 66 -4.78 10.27 -6.98
CA ASP A 66 -4.26 9.52 -8.11
C ASP A 66 -3.33 8.38 -7.70
N ALA A 67 -2.96 8.31 -6.43
CA ALA A 67 -2.17 7.24 -5.86
C ALA A 67 -2.49 7.09 -4.39
N MET A 68 -2.35 5.87 -3.86
CA MET A 68 -2.50 5.62 -2.44
C MET A 68 -1.57 4.52 -1.99
N GLN A 69 -1.23 4.54 -0.71
CA GLN A 69 -0.50 3.51 -0.03
C GLN A 69 -1.34 3.03 1.14
N VAL A 70 -1.59 1.73 1.19
CA VAL A 70 -2.44 1.13 2.22
C VAL A 70 -1.57 0.23 3.09
N THR A 71 -1.59 0.47 4.40
CA THR A 71 -0.91 -0.36 5.38
C THR A 71 -1.95 -1.15 6.17
N LEU A 72 -1.78 -2.47 6.16
CA LEU A 72 -2.59 -3.42 6.91
C LEU A 72 -1.72 -3.97 8.04
N LYS A 73 -1.99 -3.55 9.26
CA LYS A 73 -1.19 -3.94 10.43
C LYS A 73 -1.99 -4.81 11.37
N GLY A 74 -1.61 -6.09 11.47
CA GLY A 74 -2.17 -7.04 12.43
C GLY A 74 -1.23 -7.26 13.60
N GLU A 75 -1.57 -8.22 14.44
CA GLU A 75 -0.71 -8.64 15.55
C GLU A 75 0.54 -9.38 15.08
N SER A 76 0.40 -10.18 14.04
CA SER A 76 1.47 -11.06 13.54
C SER A 76 2.16 -10.53 12.30
N LYS A 77 1.50 -9.65 11.52
CA LYS A 77 1.99 -9.27 10.20
C LYS A 77 1.60 -7.84 9.87
N GLU A 78 2.50 -7.16 9.17
CA GLU A 78 2.26 -5.84 8.61
C GLU A 78 2.52 -5.89 7.11
N ILE A 79 1.56 -5.43 6.32
CA ILE A 79 1.64 -5.41 4.86
C ILE A 79 1.41 -4.00 4.38
N GLN A 80 2.24 -3.55 3.45
CA GLN A 80 2.11 -2.24 2.82
C GLN A 80 1.99 -2.43 1.33
N LEU A 81 0.92 -1.88 0.74
CA LEU A 81 0.62 -2.00 -0.68
C LEU A 81 0.42 -0.62 -1.29
N SER A 82 0.91 -0.45 -2.52
CA SER A 82 0.75 0.78 -3.29
C SER A 82 -0.24 0.55 -4.42
N PHE A 83 -1.15 1.51 -4.59
CA PHE A 83 -2.21 1.45 -5.59
C PHE A 83 -2.33 2.81 -6.30
N GLY A 84 -3.05 2.81 -7.42
CA GLY A 84 -3.52 4.04 -8.02
C GLY A 84 -4.77 4.55 -7.28
N LYS A 85 -5.83 4.83 -8.00
CA LYS A 85 -7.08 5.32 -7.43
C LYS A 85 -7.91 4.24 -6.71
N LYS A 86 -7.73 2.97 -7.09
CA LYS A 86 -8.46 1.83 -6.54
C LYS A 86 -7.52 0.91 -5.80
N ALA A 87 -7.90 0.52 -4.59
CA ALA A 87 -7.21 -0.50 -3.83
C ALA A 87 -7.82 -1.86 -4.17
N ILE A 88 -7.05 -2.70 -4.87
CA ILE A 88 -7.46 -4.06 -5.25
C ILE A 88 -6.45 -5.01 -4.62
N PHE A 89 -6.88 -5.70 -3.56
CA PHE A 89 -5.99 -6.58 -2.81
C PHE A 89 -5.77 -7.91 -3.55
N PRO A 90 -4.51 -8.35 -3.72
CA PRO A 90 -4.23 -9.66 -4.29
C PRO A 90 -4.89 -10.76 -3.45
N LEU A 91 -5.61 -11.68 -4.11
CA LEU A 91 -6.44 -12.67 -3.42
C LEU A 91 -5.62 -13.56 -2.48
N ASN A 92 -4.49 -14.08 -2.94
CA ASN A 92 -3.66 -14.98 -2.13
C ASN A 92 -3.13 -14.28 -0.87
N LEU A 93 -2.70 -13.02 -1.02
CA LEU A 93 -2.20 -12.23 0.09
C LEU A 93 -3.33 -11.91 1.08
N TRP A 94 -4.51 -11.57 0.57
CA TRP A 94 -5.70 -11.30 1.38
C TRP A 94 -6.12 -12.51 2.21
N GLU A 95 -6.27 -13.66 1.58
CA GLU A 95 -6.65 -14.90 2.25
C GLU A 95 -5.64 -15.29 3.34
N SER A 96 -4.36 -15.22 3.03
CA SER A 96 -3.28 -15.52 3.96
C SER A 96 -3.29 -14.58 5.17
N LEU A 97 -3.52 -13.29 4.92
CA LEU A 97 -3.59 -12.29 5.99
C LEU A 97 -4.75 -12.56 6.93
N LEU A 98 -5.94 -12.84 6.41
CA LEU A 98 -7.12 -13.11 7.25
C LEU A 98 -6.96 -14.40 8.06
N GLU A 99 -6.36 -15.44 7.49
CA GLU A 99 -6.08 -16.68 8.22
C GLU A 99 -5.11 -16.47 9.37
N GLN A 100 -4.07 -15.67 9.17
CA GLN A 100 -3.07 -15.39 10.20
C GLN A 100 -3.59 -14.48 11.30
N GLU A 101 -4.57 -13.64 11.00
CA GLU A 101 -5.08 -12.62 11.92
C GLU A 101 -6.48 -12.93 12.48
N VAL A 102 -6.90 -14.20 12.41
CA VAL A 102 -8.19 -14.64 12.99
C VAL A 102 -8.27 -14.27 14.47
N GLY A 103 -9.34 -13.62 14.87
CA GLY A 103 -9.54 -13.15 16.23
C GLY A 103 -8.83 -11.84 16.55
N ASN A 104 -8.00 -11.36 15.65
CA ASN A 104 -7.24 -10.12 15.83
C ASN A 104 -7.88 -8.97 15.06
N ARG A 105 -7.39 -7.78 15.34
CA ARG A 105 -7.83 -6.56 14.71
C ARG A 105 -6.74 -6.07 13.77
N LEU A 106 -7.13 -5.73 12.53
CA LEU A 106 -6.25 -5.10 11.57
C LEU A 106 -6.39 -3.58 11.67
N GLN A 107 -5.28 -2.87 11.82
CA GLN A 107 -5.25 -1.43 11.72
C GLN A 107 -4.98 -1.05 10.27
N ILE A 108 -5.86 -0.26 9.70
CA ILE A 108 -5.77 0.16 8.30
C ILE A 108 -5.38 1.63 8.26
N THR A 109 -4.29 1.93 7.58
CA THR A 109 -3.83 3.30 7.38
C THR A 109 -3.70 3.56 5.89
N VAL A 110 -4.35 4.62 5.41
CA VAL A 110 -4.33 5.02 4.01
C VAL A 110 -3.65 6.37 3.88
N VAL A 111 -2.65 6.43 3.02
CA VAL A 111 -1.97 7.67 2.62
C VAL A 111 -2.27 7.88 1.15
N ALA A 112 -2.83 9.03 0.79
CA ALA A 112 -3.26 9.31 -0.57
C ALA A 112 -2.56 10.54 -1.13
N ARG A 113 -2.26 10.51 -2.43
CA ARG A 113 -1.68 11.66 -3.12
C ARG A 113 -2.77 12.43 -3.86
N ILE A 114 -2.91 13.69 -3.51
CA ILE A 114 -3.87 14.60 -4.11
C ILE A 114 -3.10 15.83 -4.60
N LYS A 115 -3.11 16.08 -5.90
CA LYS A 115 -2.40 17.22 -6.52
C LYS A 115 -0.94 17.28 -6.11
N GLY A 116 -0.28 16.12 -6.10
CA GLY A 116 1.14 15.99 -5.78
C GLY A 116 1.48 16.00 -4.29
N LYS A 117 0.50 16.14 -3.40
CA LYS A 117 0.71 16.13 -1.95
C LYS A 117 0.16 14.86 -1.33
N TRP A 118 0.88 14.33 -0.35
CA TRP A 118 0.49 13.11 0.36
C TRP A 118 -0.17 13.44 1.69
N PHE A 119 -1.34 12.83 1.92
CA PHE A 119 -2.12 13.01 3.14
C PHE A 119 -2.37 11.66 3.80
N ARG A 120 -2.20 11.60 5.12
CA ARG A 120 -2.53 10.43 5.91
C ARG A 120 -3.89 10.64 6.56
N TYR A 121 -4.84 9.75 6.25
CA TYR A 121 -6.15 9.75 6.90
C TYR A 121 -6.08 9.10 8.27
N PRO A 122 -7.05 9.39 9.17
CA PRO A 122 -7.15 8.68 10.44
C PRO A 122 -7.27 7.18 10.20
N SER A 123 -6.52 6.39 10.97
CA SER A 123 -6.57 4.93 10.87
C SER A 123 -7.92 4.39 11.32
N PHE A 124 -8.33 3.28 10.73
CA PHE A 124 -9.53 2.55 11.12
C PHE A 124 -9.22 1.07 11.28
N TYR A 125 -10.19 0.28 11.71
CA TYR A 125 -9.93 -1.10 12.11
C TYR A 125 -10.90 -2.07 11.44
N TRP A 126 -10.37 -3.24 11.10
CA TRP A 126 -11.14 -4.40 10.66
C TRP A 126 -10.92 -5.51 11.69
N GLN A 127 -12.00 -5.91 12.38
CA GLN A 127 -11.95 -7.03 13.33
C GLN A 127 -12.17 -8.32 12.55
N VAL A 128 -11.16 -9.20 12.52
CA VAL A 128 -11.26 -10.50 11.84
C VAL A 128 -11.91 -11.49 12.81
N VAL A 129 -13.13 -11.94 12.49
CA VAL A 129 -13.87 -12.88 13.32
C VAL A 129 -13.73 -14.29 12.78
N PRO A 130 -13.77 -15.32 13.66
CA PRO A 130 -13.58 -16.71 13.22
C PRO A 130 -14.76 -17.28 12.43
N GLU A 131 -15.92 -16.66 12.51
CA GLU A 131 -17.10 -17.10 11.77
C GLU A 131 -16.88 -16.99 10.28
N LYS A 132 -17.39 -17.95 9.52
CA LYS A 132 -17.37 -17.98 8.06
C LYS A 132 -18.72 -17.65 7.50
N LEU A 133 -18.73 -17.03 6.34
CA LEU A 133 -19.96 -16.80 5.59
C LEU A 133 -20.52 -18.10 5.03
#